data_fcbfb2a7c5a6ba2755a371ec5d5e816a
#
_entry.id   fcbfb2a7c5a6ba2755a371ec5d5e816a
#
_cell.length_a   1.000
_cell.length_b   1.000
_cell.length_c   1.000
_cell.angle_alpha   90.00
_cell.angle_beta   90.00
_cell.angle_gamma   90.00
#
_symmetry.space_group_name_H-M   'P 1'
#
loop_
_entity.id
_entity.type
_entity.pdbx_description
1 polymer ?
#
loop_
_entity_poly.entity_id
_entity_poly.type
_entity_poly.pdbx_seq_one_letter_code
_entity_poly.pdbx_strand_id
1 'polypeptide(L)'
;MTIAAFLDPVSLACVAGGSFFVAWVQNGTEAALSGFSGLRRELWMKTQDQSDNGHRAVLRIEHTVESRGIACADRVKSGGAFVTLAAEAMANHRSLDGFQGAILRLGAQRRARLTAMVRFWENVADCAPAMGMLGTVIGLIMLFGNVEDAASIGRAMAVALLTTLYGLVLSNLIAGPIAQRLARIAGDQIGWEEDAARRLVEIGRREYADITASGLCVATDEPRPAKSAAVPS
;
A
#
# COMPACT_ATOMS: atom_id res chain seq x y z
N MET A 1 22.21 -36.30 9.91
CA MET A 1 20.99 -35.50 10.26
C MET A 1 20.48 -34.90 8.97
N THR A 2 19.38 -35.39 8.44
CA THR A 2 18.80 -34.93 7.18
C THR A 2 18.02 -33.61 7.41
N ILE A 3 18.24 -32.62 6.56
CA ILE A 3 17.54 -31.30 6.57
C ILE A 3 16.01 -31.49 6.59
N ALA A 4 15.52 -32.63 6.08
CA ALA A 4 14.12 -33.01 6.13
C ALA A 4 13.53 -33.13 7.56
N ALA A 5 14.38 -33.38 8.58
CA ALA A 5 13.91 -33.42 9.98
C ALA A 5 13.55 -32.02 10.54
N PHE A 6 14.02 -30.94 9.88
CA PHE A 6 13.69 -29.56 10.23
C PHE A 6 12.48 -29.00 9.48
N LEU A 7 11.87 -29.79 8.60
CA LEU A 7 10.70 -29.41 7.82
C LEU A 7 9.46 -30.18 8.33
N ASP A 8 8.82 -29.63 9.35
CA ASP A 8 7.47 -30.06 9.74
C ASP A 8 6.43 -29.12 9.09
N PRO A 9 5.76 -29.57 7.99
CA PRO A 9 4.84 -28.73 7.26
C PRO A 9 3.61 -28.32 8.07
N VAL A 10 3.22 -29.13 9.06
CA VAL A 10 2.07 -28.84 9.91
C VAL A 10 2.38 -27.68 10.85
N SER A 11 3.51 -27.74 11.54
CA SER A 11 3.96 -26.68 12.44
C SER A 11 4.21 -25.37 11.69
N LEU A 12 4.82 -25.43 10.50
CA LEU A 12 5.03 -24.28 9.64
C LEU A 12 3.70 -23.64 9.18
N ALA A 13 2.74 -24.48 8.76
CA ALA A 13 1.42 -24.01 8.32
C ALA A 13 0.64 -23.37 9.47
N CYS A 14 0.73 -23.91 10.69
CA CYS A 14 0.09 -23.32 11.86
C CYS A 14 0.69 -21.97 12.22
N VAL A 15 2.01 -21.83 12.24
CA VAL A 15 2.67 -20.55 12.58
C VAL A 15 2.44 -19.52 11.48
N ALA A 16 2.68 -19.85 10.22
CA ALA A 16 2.46 -18.95 9.09
C ALA A 16 0.97 -18.60 8.95
N GLY A 17 0.08 -19.61 8.89
CA GLY A 17 -1.36 -19.41 8.75
C GLY A 17 -1.94 -18.60 9.90
N GLY A 18 -1.52 -18.87 11.13
CA GLY A 18 -1.93 -18.12 12.31
C GLY A 18 -1.49 -16.65 12.24
N SER A 19 -0.23 -16.39 11.86
CA SER A 19 0.29 -15.02 11.72
C SER A 19 -0.44 -14.23 10.63
N PHE A 20 -0.68 -14.82 9.48
CA PHE A 20 -1.44 -14.20 8.39
C PHE A 20 -2.91 -14.01 8.77
N PHE A 21 -3.52 -14.96 9.47
CA PHE A 21 -4.90 -14.84 9.93
C PHE A 21 -5.08 -13.68 10.91
N VAL A 22 -4.19 -13.55 11.91
CA VAL A 22 -4.24 -12.44 12.87
C VAL A 22 -4.02 -11.10 12.16
N ALA A 23 -3.02 -11.01 11.27
CA ALA A 23 -2.77 -9.80 10.49
C ALA A 23 -3.98 -9.44 9.61
N TRP A 24 -4.68 -10.44 9.04
CA TRP A 24 -5.90 -10.23 8.26
C TRP A 24 -7.04 -9.67 9.13
N VAL A 25 -7.27 -10.25 10.30
CA VAL A 25 -8.31 -9.77 11.23
C VAL A 25 -8.04 -8.33 11.70
N GLN A 26 -6.78 -8.00 11.97
CA GLN A 26 -6.37 -6.66 12.43
C GLN A 26 -6.50 -5.57 11.36
N ASN A 27 -6.22 -5.89 10.10
CA ASN A 27 -6.17 -4.90 9.01
C ASN A 27 -7.40 -4.92 8.09
N GLY A 28 -8.23 -5.94 8.18
CA GLY A 28 -9.38 -6.15 7.29
C GLY A 28 -9.02 -6.72 5.92
N THR A 29 -10.06 -7.09 5.16
CA THR A 29 -9.93 -7.80 3.87
C THR A 29 -9.26 -6.96 2.78
N GLU A 30 -9.54 -5.66 2.72
CA GLU A 30 -8.99 -4.77 1.71
C GLU A 30 -7.47 -4.59 1.87
N ALA A 31 -6.97 -4.45 3.09
CA ALA A 31 -5.55 -4.32 3.39
C ALA A 31 -4.80 -5.63 3.08
N ALA A 32 -5.37 -6.79 3.43
CA ALA A 32 -4.78 -8.08 3.13
C ALA A 32 -4.66 -8.33 1.62
N LEU A 33 -5.74 -8.10 0.85
CA LEU A 33 -5.74 -8.23 -0.61
C LEU A 33 -4.77 -7.25 -1.28
N SER A 34 -4.73 -6.00 -0.80
CA SER A 34 -3.78 -5.00 -1.29
C SER A 34 -2.33 -5.34 -0.92
N GLY A 35 -2.09 -5.93 0.26
CA GLY A 35 -0.79 -6.41 0.72
C GLY A 35 -0.19 -7.47 -0.20
N PHE A 36 -1.01 -8.43 -0.65
CA PHE A 36 -0.57 -9.48 -1.58
C PHE A 36 -0.47 -8.99 -3.03
N SER A 37 -1.49 -8.29 -3.53
CA SER A 37 -1.49 -7.81 -4.92
C SER A 37 -0.46 -6.70 -5.15
N GLY A 38 -0.29 -5.82 -4.16
CA GLY A 38 0.70 -4.76 -4.17
C GLY A 38 2.13 -5.27 -4.08
N LEU A 39 2.39 -6.32 -3.30
CA LEU A 39 3.71 -6.91 -3.15
C LEU A 39 4.33 -7.27 -4.50
N ARG A 40 3.58 -7.97 -5.37
CA ARG A 40 4.05 -8.36 -6.71
C ARG A 40 4.29 -7.16 -7.62
N ARG A 41 3.42 -6.15 -7.54
CA ARG A 41 3.50 -4.95 -8.38
C ARG A 41 4.62 -4.01 -7.93
N GLU A 42 4.68 -3.71 -6.64
CA GLU A 42 5.62 -2.71 -6.09
C GLU A 42 7.06 -3.25 -5.97
N LEU A 43 7.24 -4.56 -5.69
CA LEU A 43 8.58 -5.16 -5.66
C LEU A 43 9.24 -5.25 -7.04
N TRP A 44 8.45 -5.33 -8.12
CA TRP A 44 8.96 -5.47 -9.50
C TRP A 44 9.01 -4.15 -10.26
N MET A 45 8.29 -3.10 -9.84
CA MET A 45 8.37 -1.78 -10.46
C MET A 45 9.52 -0.98 -9.87
N LYS A 46 10.40 -0.44 -10.72
CA LYS A 46 11.40 0.55 -10.34
C LYS A 46 10.69 1.86 -9.98
N THR A 47 10.63 2.18 -8.70
CA THR A 47 10.00 3.41 -8.15
C THR A 47 10.60 4.68 -8.78
N GLN A 48 11.88 4.66 -9.12
CA GLN A 48 12.61 5.78 -9.70
C GLN A 48 12.10 6.16 -11.09
N ASP A 49 11.78 5.19 -11.96
CA ASP A 49 11.20 5.47 -13.28
C ASP A 49 9.80 6.10 -13.18
N GLN A 50 9.07 5.80 -12.11
CA GLN A 50 7.72 6.34 -11.89
C GLN A 50 7.76 7.79 -11.38
N SER A 51 8.69 8.16 -10.51
CA SER A 51 8.87 9.54 -10.06
C SER A 51 9.36 10.45 -11.17
N ASP A 52 10.33 10.02 -11.98
CA ASP A 52 10.86 10.78 -13.12
C ASP A 52 9.79 11.01 -14.19
N ASN A 53 8.99 9.99 -14.48
CA ASN A 53 7.86 10.13 -15.41
C ASN A 53 6.77 11.03 -14.84
N GLY A 54 6.53 11.00 -13.53
CA GLY A 54 5.61 11.87 -12.81
C GLY A 54 6.02 13.34 -12.90
N HIS A 55 7.29 13.65 -12.62
CA HIS A 55 7.81 15.02 -12.74
C HIS A 55 7.72 15.56 -14.17
N ARG A 56 8.10 14.76 -15.17
CA ARG A 56 7.95 15.14 -16.58
C ARG A 56 6.50 15.39 -16.97
N ALA A 57 5.57 14.63 -16.42
CA ALA A 57 4.15 14.80 -16.70
C ALA A 57 3.59 16.07 -16.06
N VAL A 58 4.01 16.43 -14.85
CA VAL A 58 3.64 17.70 -14.21
C VAL A 58 4.12 18.89 -15.05
N LEU A 59 5.36 18.87 -15.56
CA LEU A 59 5.87 19.90 -16.47
C LEU A 59 5.08 19.99 -17.78
N ARG A 60 4.61 18.86 -18.31
CA ARG A 60 3.74 18.87 -19.50
C ARG A 60 2.36 19.44 -19.20
N ILE A 61 1.81 19.17 -18.02
CA ILE A 61 0.54 19.78 -17.58
C ILE A 61 0.72 21.28 -17.49
N GLU A 62 1.78 21.77 -16.84
CA GLU A 62 2.11 23.19 -16.75
C GLU A 62 2.11 23.85 -18.13
N HIS A 63 2.91 23.33 -19.06
CA HIS A 63 2.98 23.85 -20.44
C HIS A 63 1.64 23.77 -21.20
N THR A 64 0.84 22.71 -20.96
CA THR A 64 -0.47 22.55 -21.60
C THR A 64 -1.47 23.55 -21.05
N VAL A 65 -1.46 23.76 -19.74
CA VAL A 65 -2.33 24.71 -19.06
C VAL A 65 -2.01 26.15 -19.47
N GLU A 66 -0.73 26.54 -19.49
CA GLU A 66 -0.27 27.86 -19.96
C GLU A 66 -0.62 28.13 -21.43
N SER A 67 -0.56 27.11 -22.29
CA SER A 67 -0.78 27.28 -23.75
C SER A 67 -2.24 27.13 -24.18
N ARG A 68 -3.05 26.33 -23.46
CA ARG A 68 -4.41 25.93 -23.87
C ARG A 68 -5.47 26.08 -22.79
N GLY A 69 -5.09 26.52 -21.59
CA GLY A 69 -5.95 26.67 -20.45
C GLY A 69 -6.22 25.39 -19.65
N ILE A 70 -6.76 25.55 -18.45
CA ILE A 70 -7.03 24.50 -17.46
C ILE A 70 -7.87 23.35 -18.02
N ALA A 71 -8.86 23.64 -18.87
CA ALA A 71 -9.78 22.64 -19.43
C ALA A 71 -9.07 21.56 -20.29
N CYS A 72 -7.82 21.77 -20.68
CA CYS A 72 -7.04 20.81 -21.48
C CYS A 72 -6.03 20.01 -20.64
N ALA A 73 -6.00 20.18 -19.32
CA ALA A 73 -5.10 19.45 -18.43
C ALA A 73 -5.32 17.93 -18.49
N ASP A 74 -6.56 17.48 -18.70
CA ASP A 74 -6.98 16.07 -18.80
C ASP A 74 -6.38 15.32 -20.01
N ARG A 75 -5.86 16.05 -21.02
CA ARG A 75 -5.22 15.45 -22.21
C ARG A 75 -3.86 14.83 -21.90
N VAL A 76 -3.23 15.20 -20.79
CA VAL A 76 -1.93 14.67 -20.38
C VAL A 76 -2.12 13.35 -19.65
N LYS A 77 -2.18 12.23 -20.38
CA LYS A 77 -2.34 10.87 -19.82
C LYS A 77 -1.04 10.18 -19.41
N SER A 78 0.07 10.88 -19.38
CA SER A 78 1.38 10.33 -19.02
C SER A 78 1.80 10.82 -17.64
N GLY A 79 2.35 9.92 -16.79
CA GLY A 79 2.88 10.32 -15.49
C GLY A 79 2.35 9.53 -14.29
N GLY A 80 1.63 8.43 -14.56
CA GLY A 80 1.08 7.57 -13.51
C GLY A 80 -0.33 7.96 -13.09
N ALA A 81 -0.97 7.05 -12.33
CA ALA A 81 -2.37 7.17 -11.96
C ALA A 81 -2.67 8.44 -11.14
N PHE A 82 -1.73 8.87 -10.27
CA PHE A 82 -1.93 10.06 -9.45
C PHE A 82 -2.01 11.33 -10.31
N VAL A 83 -1.03 11.53 -11.20
CA VAL A 83 -0.96 12.73 -12.05
C VAL A 83 -2.15 12.80 -13.01
N THR A 84 -2.57 11.66 -13.56
CA THR A 84 -3.75 11.60 -14.43
C THR A 84 -5.02 12.01 -13.69
N LEU A 85 -5.26 11.47 -12.48
CA LEU A 85 -6.43 11.83 -11.66
C LEU A 85 -6.38 13.30 -11.18
N ALA A 86 -5.18 13.80 -10.88
CA ALA A 86 -4.98 15.18 -10.51
C ALA A 86 -5.25 16.15 -11.67
N ALA A 87 -4.82 15.78 -12.89
CA ALA A 87 -5.11 16.54 -14.10
C ALA A 87 -6.60 16.54 -14.46
N GLU A 88 -7.28 15.41 -14.31
CA GLU A 88 -8.74 15.31 -14.45
C GLU A 88 -9.46 16.15 -13.40
N ALA A 89 -8.98 16.14 -12.14
CA ALA A 89 -9.54 16.98 -11.09
C ALA A 89 -9.38 18.48 -11.43
N MET A 90 -8.21 18.88 -11.96
CA MET A 90 -7.96 20.26 -12.38
C MET A 90 -8.92 20.69 -13.51
N ALA A 91 -9.13 19.84 -14.52
CA ALA A 91 -10.02 20.14 -15.63
C ALA A 91 -11.53 20.17 -15.24
N ASN A 92 -11.91 19.40 -14.22
CA ASN A 92 -13.32 19.24 -13.81
C ASN A 92 -13.79 20.27 -12.77
N HIS A 93 -12.88 20.86 -11.99
CA HIS A 93 -13.24 21.87 -10.99
C HIS A 93 -13.10 23.27 -11.56
N ARG A 94 -14.08 24.12 -11.21
CA ARG A 94 -14.13 25.53 -11.66
C ARG A 94 -13.58 26.52 -10.63
N SER A 95 -13.31 26.04 -9.42
CA SER A 95 -12.79 26.86 -8.32
C SER A 95 -11.49 26.26 -7.78
N LEU A 96 -10.60 27.12 -7.31
CA LEU A 96 -9.35 26.71 -6.67
C LEU A 96 -9.61 25.83 -5.43
N ASP A 97 -10.59 26.22 -4.60
CA ASP A 97 -10.92 25.49 -3.37
C ASP A 97 -11.44 24.08 -3.66
N GLY A 98 -12.30 23.94 -4.68
CA GLY A 98 -12.80 22.65 -5.14
C GLY A 98 -11.65 21.74 -5.62
N PHE A 99 -10.74 22.28 -6.42
CA PHE A 99 -9.56 21.57 -6.90
C PHE A 99 -8.62 21.18 -5.75
N GLN A 100 -8.30 22.11 -4.83
CA GLN A 100 -7.47 21.81 -3.66
C GLN A 100 -8.08 20.70 -2.80
N GLY A 101 -9.39 20.77 -2.53
CA GLY A 101 -10.10 19.72 -1.80
C GLY A 101 -10.06 18.35 -2.50
N ALA A 102 -10.11 18.31 -3.84
CA ALA A 102 -10.00 17.07 -4.61
C ALA A 102 -8.59 16.48 -4.53
N ILE A 103 -7.55 17.30 -4.69
CA ILE A 103 -6.14 16.88 -4.57
C ILE A 103 -5.84 16.33 -3.18
N LEU A 104 -6.29 17.02 -2.12
CA LEU A 104 -6.08 16.58 -0.74
C LEU A 104 -6.74 15.22 -0.48
N ARG A 105 -7.98 15.03 -0.94
CA ARG A 105 -8.70 13.75 -0.83
C ARG A 105 -7.98 12.63 -1.59
N LEU A 106 -7.53 12.91 -2.82
CA LEU A 106 -6.78 11.95 -3.64
C LEU A 106 -5.49 11.52 -2.95
N GLY A 107 -4.70 12.47 -2.46
CA GLY A 107 -3.45 12.21 -1.72
C GLY A 107 -3.70 11.40 -0.44
N ALA A 108 -4.73 11.76 0.34
CA ALA A 108 -5.09 11.03 1.55
C ALA A 108 -5.50 9.58 1.28
N GLN A 109 -6.31 9.34 0.24
CA GLN A 109 -6.70 7.98 -0.16
C GLN A 109 -5.50 7.14 -0.61
N ARG A 110 -4.60 7.73 -1.39
CA ARG A 110 -3.38 7.07 -1.84
C ARG A 110 -2.46 6.71 -0.67
N ARG A 111 -2.21 7.68 0.22
CA ARG A 111 -1.43 7.49 1.44
C ARG A 111 -2.03 6.39 2.31
N ALA A 112 -3.33 6.41 2.57
CA ALA A 112 -4.01 5.40 3.37
C ALA A 112 -3.83 4.00 2.78
N ARG A 113 -3.96 3.83 1.46
CA ARG A 113 -3.77 2.55 0.78
C ARG A 113 -2.34 2.03 0.88
N LEU A 114 -1.33 2.87 0.64
CA LEU A 114 0.08 2.49 0.73
C LEU A 114 0.45 2.13 2.16
N THR A 115 0.01 2.93 3.14
CA THR A 115 0.26 2.66 4.56
C THR A 115 -0.42 1.39 5.04
N ALA A 116 -1.65 1.08 4.58
CA ALA A 116 -2.35 -0.15 4.93
C ALA A 116 -1.59 -1.40 4.44
N MET A 117 -1.00 -1.34 3.25
CA MET A 117 -0.17 -2.41 2.71
C MET A 117 1.09 -2.66 3.54
N VAL A 118 1.76 -1.60 3.98
CA VAL A 118 2.95 -1.69 4.86
C VAL A 118 2.56 -2.30 6.21
N ARG A 119 1.51 -1.75 6.85
CA ARG A 119 1.03 -2.22 8.15
C ARG A 119 0.64 -3.69 8.16
N PHE A 120 0.07 -4.19 7.08
CA PHE A 120 -0.26 -5.61 6.97
C PHE A 120 0.99 -6.50 7.15
N TRP A 121 2.09 -6.18 6.47
CA TRP A 121 3.34 -6.93 6.58
C TRP A 121 4.07 -6.71 7.91
N GLU A 122 3.98 -5.52 8.49
CA GLU A 122 4.46 -5.24 9.85
C GLU A 122 3.71 -6.12 10.86
N ASN A 123 2.39 -6.19 10.78
CA ASN A 123 1.59 -7.03 11.67
C ASN A 123 1.89 -8.53 11.50
N VAL A 124 2.16 -9.01 10.28
CA VAL A 124 2.64 -10.39 10.07
C VAL A 124 3.97 -10.61 10.78
N ALA A 125 4.92 -9.66 10.65
CA ALA A 125 6.22 -9.75 11.30
C ALA A 125 6.12 -9.76 12.82
N ASP A 126 5.24 -8.93 13.39
CA ASP A 126 5.03 -8.82 14.84
C ASP A 126 4.29 -10.04 15.42
N CYS A 127 3.32 -10.58 14.68
CA CYS A 127 2.54 -11.73 15.14
C CYS A 127 3.29 -13.06 15.00
N ALA A 128 4.23 -13.20 14.07
CA ALA A 128 4.89 -14.47 13.81
C ALA A 128 5.67 -15.03 15.02
N PRO A 129 6.45 -14.23 15.78
CA PRO A 129 7.12 -14.72 17.00
C PRO A 129 6.11 -15.13 18.08
N ALA A 130 4.99 -14.39 18.22
CA ALA A 130 3.95 -14.71 19.20
C ALA A 130 3.28 -16.07 18.87
N MET A 131 3.03 -16.34 17.59
CA MET A 131 2.54 -17.65 17.13
C MET A 131 3.56 -18.76 17.35
N GLY A 132 4.85 -18.48 17.21
CA GLY A 132 5.93 -19.38 17.57
C GLY A 132 5.92 -19.75 19.05
N MET A 133 5.77 -18.76 19.94
CA MET A 133 5.64 -18.98 21.38
C MET A 133 4.38 -19.77 21.74
N LEU A 134 3.25 -19.48 21.09
CA LEU A 134 2.02 -20.26 21.26
C LEU A 134 2.25 -21.74 20.91
N GLY A 135 2.98 -22.00 19.84
CA GLY A 135 3.37 -23.35 19.44
C GLY A 135 4.23 -24.07 20.48
N THR A 136 5.12 -23.37 21.20
CA THR A 136 5.89 -23.98 22.31
C THR A 136 5.00 -24.38 23.46
N VAL A 137 4.04 -23.54 23.83
CA VAL A 137 3.08 -23.85 24.90
C VAL A 137 2.25 -25.08 24.54
N ILE A 138 1.77 -25.18 23.31
CA ILE A 138 1.02 -26.35 22.81
C ILE A 138 1.90 -27.60 22.85
N GLY A 139 3.16 -27.50 22.37
CA GLY A 139 4.11 -28.62 22.42
C GLY A 139 4.38 -29.11 23.85
N LEU A 140 4.49 -28.20 24.83
CA LEU A 140 4.66 -28.57 26.23
C LEU A 140 3.39 -29.22 26.81
N ILE A 141 2.20 -28.75 26.46
CA ILE A 141 0.94 -29.38 26.87
C ILE A 141 0.87 -30.82 26.34
N MET A 142 1.23 -31.02 25.07
CA MET A 142 1.29 -32.37 24.47
C MET A 142 2.33 -33.27 25.16
N LEU A 143 3.45 -32.70 25.58
CA LEU A 143 4.50 -33.41 26.30
C LEU A 143 3.97 -33.92 27.65
N PHE A 144 3.34 -33.05 28.44
CA PHE A 144 2.78 -33.45 29.76
C PHE A 144 1.61 -34.41 29.66
N GLY A 145 0.86 -34.39 28.55
CA GLY A 145 -0.26 -35.32 28.32
C GLY A 145 0.17 -36.75 27.98
N ASN A 146 1.43 -36.97 27.57
CA ASN A 146 1.93 -38.25 27.07
C ASN A 146 3.30 -38.64 27.66
N VAL A 147 3.48 -38.46 28.96
CA VAL A 147 4.77 -38.67 29.65
C VAL A 147 5.20 -40.15 29.69
N GLU A 148 4.28 -41.09 29.50
CA GLU A 148 4.54 -42.53 29.59
C GLU A 148 5.35 -43.10 28.40
N ASP A 149 5.36 -42.39 27.23
CA ASP A 149 6.06 -42.86 26.04
C ASP A 149 7.24 -41.92 25.68
N ALA A 150 8.46 -42.45 25.84
CA ALA A 150 9.69 -41.68 25.53
C ALA A 150 9.81 -41.20 24.08
N ALA A 151 9.19 -41.89 23.10
CA ALA A 151 9.18 -41.45 21.71
C ALA A 151 8.25 -40.26 21.48
N SER A 152 7.13 -40.16 22.23
CA SER A 152 6.19 -39.05 22.19
C SER A 152 6.78 -37.78 22.80
N ILE A 153 7.57 -37.91 23.87
CA ILE A 153 8.30 -36.80 24.50
C ILE A 153 9.23 -36.11 23.51
N GLY A 154 10.05 -36.88 22.78
CA GLY A 154 10.98 -36.33 21.78
C GLY A 154 10.27 -35.56 20.65
N ARG A 155 9.13 -36.07 20.20
CA ARG A 155 8.32 -35.43 19.16
C ARG A 155 7.69 -34.13 19.63
N ALA A 156 7.11 -34.11 20.82
CA ALA A 156 6.50 -32.91 21.40
C ALA A 156 7.54 -31.78 21.61
N MET A 157 8.74 -32.13 22.10
CA MET A 157 9.85 -31.19 22.24
C MET A 157 10.31 -30.65 20.87
N ALA A 158 10.41 -31.51 19.86
CA ALA A 158 10.80 -31.07 18.53
C ALA A 158 9.78 -30.08 17.94
N VAL A 159 8.49 -30.32 18.06
CA VAL A 159 7.43 -29.41 17.63
C VAL A 159 7.56 -28.07 18.34
N ALA A 160 7.73 -28.05 19.66
CA ALA A 160 7.89 -26.84 20.44
C ALA A 160 9.08 -25.98 19.94
N LEU A 161 10.23 -26.58 19.72
CA LEU A 161 11.42 -25.87 19.23
C LEU A 161 11.25 -25.38 17.77
N LEU A 162 10.69 -26.21 16.90
CA LEU A 162 10.50 -25.88 15.49
C LEU A 162 9.51 -24.74 15.27
N THR A 163 8.41 -24.69 16.04
CA THR A 163 7.44 -23.60 15.93
C THR A 163 8.03 -22.24 16.26
N THR A 164 8.88 -22.18 17.30
CA THR A 164 9.60 -20.94 17.62
C THR A 164 10.57 -20.53 16.55
N LEU A 165 11.33 -21.50 16.02
CA LEU A 165 12.25 -21.25 14.92
C LEU A 165 11.51 -20.69 13.68
N TYR A 166 10.38 -21.31 13.30
CA TYR A 166 9.58 -20.84 12.19
C TYR A 166 9.00 -19.45 12.41
N GLY A 167 8.54 -19.14 13.62
CA GLY A 167 8.07 -17.79 13.99
C GLY A 167 9.16 -16.74 13.80
N LEU A 168 10.37 -17.01 14.27
CA LEU A 168 11.52 -16.10 14.13
C LEU A 168 11.99 -15.97 12.68
N VAL A 169 12.03 -17.06 11.92
CA VAL A 169 12.39 -17.03 10.50
C VAL A 169 11.36 -16.23 9.70
N LEU A 170 10.07 -16.49 9.90
CA LEU A 170 8.99 -15.75 9.22
C LEU A 170 9.05 -14.27 9.53
N SER A 171 9.22 -13.90 10.80
CA SER A 171 9.30 -12.51 11.25
C SER A 171 10.52 -11.79 10.67
N ASN A 172 11.73 -12.29 10.97
CA ASN A 172 12.96 -11.55 10.74
C ASN A 172 13.55 -11.73 9.33
N LEU A 173 13.33 -12.87 8.68
CA LEU A 173 13.90 -13.14 7.36
C LEU A 173 12.92 -12.88 6.21
N ILE A 174 11.62 -12.92 6.46
CA ILE A 174 10.62 -12.80 5.41
C ILE A 174 9.77 -11.54 5.59
N ALA A 175 8.93 -11.48 6.61
CA ALA A 175 7.94 -10.42 6.76
C ALA A 175 8.57 -9.06 7.07
N GLY A 176 9.56 -9.01 7.97
CA GLY A 176 10.26 -7.79 8.34
C GLY A 176 10.97 -7.11 7.15
N PRO A 177 11.84 -7.79 6.41
CA PRO A 177 12.47 -7.21 5.22
C PRO A 177 11.47 -6.77 4.14
N ILE A 178 10.36 -7.50 3.95
CA ILE A 178 9.29 -7.11 3.04
C ILE A 178 8.63 -5.82 3.51
N ALA A 179 8.24 -5.75 4.78
CA ALA A 179 7.61 -4.56 5.38
C ALA A 179 8.51 -3.33 5.24
N GLN A 180 9.80 -3.44 5.61
CA GLN A 180 10.76 -2.35 5.49
C GLN A 180 10.99 -1.88 4.06
N ARG A 181 11.03 -2.81 3.10
CA ARG A 181 11.17 -2.46 1.68
C ARG A 181 9.93 -1.75 1.17
N LEU A 182 8.74 -2.24 1.51
CA LEU A 182 7.47 -1.59 1.16
C LEU A 182 7.33 -0.21 1.80
N ALA A 183 7.77 -0.04 3.06
CA ALA A 183 7.76 1.25 3.75
C ALA A 183 8.61 2.30 3.03
N ARG A 184 9.81 1.91 2.57
CA ARG A 184 10.67 2.80 1.78
C ARG A 184 10.02 3.19 0.45
N ILE A 185 9.52 2.21 -0.32
CA ILE A 185 8.84 2.45 -1.59
C ILE A 185 7.61 3.36 -1.39
N ALA A 186 6.81 3.09 -0.37
CA ALA A 186 5.63 3.90 -0.03
C ALA A 186 6.03 5.32 0.36
N GLY A 187 7.09 5.49 1.14
CA GLY A 187 7.62 6.81 1.53
C GLY A 187 8.06 7.63 0.32
N ASP A 188 8.86 7.05 -0.57
CA ASP A 188 9.31 7.69 -1.80
C ASP A 188 8.14 8.08 -2.70
N GLN A 189 7.15 7.17 -2.83
CA GLN A 189 5.96 7.41 -3.64
C GLN A 189 5.07 8.51 -3.07
N ILE A 190 4.84 8.54 -1.77
CA ILE A 190 4.07 9.59 -1.10
C ILE A 190 4.81 10.93 -1.25
N GLY A 191 6.13 10.95 -1.06
CA GLY A 191 6.94 12.16 -1.15
C GLY A 191 6.80 12.85 -2.51
N TRP A 192 7.05 12.14 -3.62
CA TRP A 192 6.94 12.76 -4.94
C TRP A 192 5.50 13.10 -5.33
N GLU A 193 4.48 12.32 -4.89
CA GLU A 193 3.06 12.65 -5.12
C GLU A 193 2.65 13.94 -4.38
N GLU A 194 3.19 14.17 -3.18
CA GLU A 194 2.98 15.42 -2.43
C GLU A 194 3.65 16.62 -3.10
N ASP A 195 4.85 16.44 -3.64
CA ASP A 195 5.54 17.49 -4.40
C ASP A 195 4.80 17.82 -5.70
N ALA A 196 4.33 16.80 -6.40
CA ALA A 196 3.50 16.97 -7.60
C ALA A 196 2.18 17.71 -7.27
N ALA A 197 1.52 17.32 -6.17
CA ALA A 197 0.30 17.96 -5.71
C ALA A 197 0.51 19.46 -5.41
N ARG A 198 1.60 19.81 -4.71
CA ARG A 198 1.94 21.21 -4.40
C ARG A 198 2.15 22.03 -5.67
N ARG A 199 2.89 21.50 -6.65
CA ARG A 199 3.11 22.18 -7.94
C ARG A 199 1.80 22.37 -8.71
N LEU A 200 0.95 21.34 -8.79
CA LEU A 200 -0.34 21.44 -9.48
C LEU A 200 -1.27 22.45 -8.82
N VAL A 201 -1.27 22.56 -7.49
CA VAL A 201 -2.05 23.58 -6.78
C VAL A 201 -1.50 24.98 -7.08
N GLU A 202 -0.19 25.15 -7.19
CA GLU A 202 0.40 26.44 -7.53
C GLU A 202 0.08 26.88 -8.98
N ILE A 203 0.11 25.94 -9.93
CA ILE A 203 -0.34 26.16 -11.32
C ILE A 203 -1.83 26.57 -11.31
N GLY A 204 -2.67 25.79 -10.61
CA GLY A 204 -4.09 26.10 -10.46
C GLY A 204 -4.32 27.47 -9.87
N ARG A 205 -3.55 27.87 -8.84
CA ARG A 205 -3.69 29.19 -8.21
C ARG A 205 -3.49 30.33 -9.18
N ARG A 206 -2.48 30.24 -10.06
CA ARG A 206 -2.19 31.26 -11.07
C ARG A 206 -3.33 31.35 -12.09
N GLU A 207 -3.72 30.24 -12.64
CA GLU A 207 -4.71 30.16 -13.71
C GLU A 207 -6.14 30.51 -13.24
N TYR A 208 -6.55 30.05 -12.04
CA TYR A 208 -7.87 30.43 -11.50
C TYR A 208 -7.92 31.91 -11.11
N ALA A 209 -6.81 32.54 -10.71
CA ALA A 209 -6.74 33.97 -10.48
C ALA A 209 -6.92 34.76 -11.81
N ASP A 210 -6.32 34.33 -12.89
CA ASP A 210 -6.44 34.95 -14.21
C ASP A 210 -7.86 34.83 -14.78
N ILE A 211 -8.50 33.67 -14.59
CA ILE A 211 -9.93 33.47 -14.97
C ILE A 211 -10.84 34.42 -14.19
N THR A 212 -10.59 34.60 -12.90
CA THR A 212 -11.37 35.50 -12.06
C THR A 212 -11.14 36.97 -12.44
N ALA A 213 -9.90 37.34 -12.76
CA ALA A 213 -9.53 38.69 -13.16
C ALA A 213 -10.05 39.06 -14.56
N SER A 214 -10.15 38.09 -15.48
CA SER A 214 -10.66 38.31 -16.84
C SER A 214 -12.19 38.37 -16.93
N GLY A 215 -12.92 38.27 -15.82
CA GLY A 215 -14.39 38.44 -15.79
C GLY A 215 -15.18 37.35 -16.53
N LEU A 216 -14.54 36.23 -16.91
CA LEU A 216 -15.22 35.09 -17.51
C LEU A 216 -15.97 34.33 -16.41
N CYS A 217 -17.24 34.68 -16.27
CA CYS A 217 -18.30 34.21 -15.40
C CYS A 217 -17.99 32.95 -14.57
N VAL A 218 -18.00 33.15 -13.26
CA VAL A 218 -18.36 32.16 -12.26
C VAL A 218 -19.85 31.79 -12.46
N ALA A 219 -20.14 30.83 -13.30
CA ALA A 219 -21.42 30.14 -13.28
C ALA A 219 -21.30 29.00 -12.26
N THR A 220 -22.10 29.14 -11.20
CA THR A 220 -22.46 28.14 -10.17
C THR A 220 -21.77 26.81 -10.20
N ASP A 221 -21.11 26.50 -9.06
CA ASP A 221 -20.39 25.29 -8.72
C ASP A 221 -21.31 24.05 -8.66
N GLU A 222 -21.74 23.58 -9.83
CA GLU A 222 -22.46 22.32 -9.96
C GLU A 222 -21.51 21.30 -10.61
N PRO A 223 -21.14 20.22 -9.89
CA PRO A 223 -20.21 19.24 -10.43
C PRO A 223 -20.81 18.54 -11.66
N ARG A 224 -20.11 18.61 -12.77
CA ARG A 224 -20.47 17.88 -13.98
C ARG A 224 -20.55 16.39 -13.63
N PRO A 225 -21.66 15.67 -13.94
CA PRO A 225 -21.80 14.28 -13.57
C PRO A 225 -20.65 13.46 -14.17
N ALA A 226 -19.96 12.73 -13.31
CA ALA A 226 -18.91 11.81 -13.70
C ALA A 226 -19.48 10.84 -14.75
N LYS A 227 -18.85 10.77 -15.91
CA LYS A 227 -19.15 9.70 -16.88
C LYS A 227 -18.91 8.39 -16.15
N SER A 228 -20.00 7.68 -15.86
CA SER A 228 -20.02 6.32 -15.34
C SER A 228 -19.08 5.47 -16.19
N ALA A 229 -17.92 5.11 -15.63
CA ALA A 229 -17.10 4.07 -16.18
C ALA A 229 -17.85 2.76 -15.98
N ALA A 230 -18.50 2.28 -17.05
CA ALA A 230 -19.05 0.95 -17.10
C ALA A 230 -17.92 -0.05 -16.80
N VAL A 231 -18.09 -0.77 -15.72
CA VAL A 231 -17.26 -1.93 -15.36
C VAL A 231 -17.61 -3.03 -16.37
N PRO A 232 -16.68 -3.53 -17.18
CA PRO A 232 -16.94 -4.75 -17.96
C PRO A 232 -16.97 -5.94 -17.01
N SER A 233 -18.03 -6.68 -17.08
CA SER A 233 -18.31 -7.97 -16.44
C SER A 233 -17.27 -9.05 -16.76
#